data_eeee6f9c9767811583edf34cbf0248b6
#
_entry.id   eeee6f9c9767811583edf34cbf0248b6
#
_cell.length_a   1.000
_cell.length_b   1.000
_cell.length_c   1.000
_cell.angle_alpha   90.00
_cell.angle_beta   90.00
_cell.angle_gamma   90.00
#
_symmetry.space_group_name_H-M   'P 1'
#
loop_
_entity.id
_entity.type
_entity.pdbx_description
1 polymer ?
#
loop_
_entity_poly.entity_id
_entity_poly.type
_entity_poly.pdbx_seq_one_letter_code
_entity_poly.pdbx_strand_id
1 'polypeptide(L)'
;YRSTLFHENLIRYNQIEPYAGFNIPLNLSRHRSFTNLNFGSQYVYSQGIFRGKYQDTLKSSYSYSSNFLSFSHQTQQAQQQIFPRFAQTISLSYKTPLTKLKGYQFVANGHLYFPGFAKTHSLVLNGAYLRKDSINQINFSS
;
A
#
# COMPACT_ATOMS: atom_id res chain seq x y z
N TYR A 1 37.05 -36.62 5.52
CA TYR A 1 36.38 -35.28 5.39
C TYR A 1 35.20 -35.42 4.45
N ARG A 2 34.03 -35.45 5.01
CA ARG A 2 32.73 -35.54 4.28
C ARG A 2 32.21 -34.12 4.14
N SER A 3 32.35 -33.51 2.97
CA SER A 3 31.71 -32.26 2.64
C SER A 3 30.22 -32.54 2.35
N THR A 4 29.36 -32.15 3.26
CA THR A 4 27.91 -32.10 3.03
C THR A 4 27.64 -30.91 2.10
N LEU A 5 27.48 -31.20 0.82
CA LEU A 5 26.96 -30.25 -0.16
C LEU A 5 25.49 -29.98 0.15
N PHE A 6 25.21 -28.81 0.71
CA PHE A 6 23.85 -28.27 0.75
C PHE A 6 23.43 -28.00 -0.69
N HIS A 7 22.56 -28.86 -1.22
CA HIS A 7 21.89 -28.58 -2.49
C HIS A 7 20.84 -27.50 -2.22
N GLU A 8 21.19 -26.26 -2.58
CA GLU A 8 20.19 -25.19 -2.70
C GLU A 8 19.17 -25.60 -3.79
N ASN A 9 17.96 -25.87 -3.37
CA ASN A 9 16.82 -26.06 -4.27
C ASN A 9 16.47 -24.71 -4.85
N LEU A 10 17.06 -24.34 -5.99
CA LEU A 10 16.70 -23.14 -6.75
C LEU A 10 15.28 -23.31 -7.31
N ILE A 11 14.31 -22.80 -6.59
CA ILE A 11 12.95 -22.62 -7.08
C ILE A 11 12.94 -21.33 -7.87
N ARG A 12 12.78 -21.42 -9.19
CA ARG A 12 12.56 -20.23 -10.02
C ARG A 12 11.10 -19.83 -9.93
N TYR A 13 10.86 -18.62 -9.44
CA TYR A 13 9.56 -18.00 -9.37
C TYR A 13 9.49 -16.85 -10.38
N ASN A 14 8.57 -16.92 -11.32
CA ASN A 14 8.26 -15.82 -12.22
C ASN A 14 6.83 -15.38 -11.97
N GLN A 15 6.66 -14.09 -11.68
CA GLN A 15 5.35 -13.47 -11.48
C GLN A 15 5.17 -12.35 -12.50
N ILE A 16 4.03 -12.34 -13.17
CA ILE A 16 3.62 -11.29 -14.10
C ILE A 16 2.33 -10.72 -13.56
N GLU A 17 2.30 -9.41 -13.36
CA GLU A 17 1.13 -8.69 -12.81
C GLU A 17 0.74 -7.51 -13.71
N PRO A 18 0.06 -7.77 -14.85
CA PRO A 18 -0.55 -6.69 -15.59
C PRO A 18 -1.67 -6.05 -14.75
N TYR A 19 -1.73 -4.72 -14.80
CA TYR A 19 -2.77 -3.96 -14.12
C TYR A 19 -3.39 -2.93 -15.04
N ALA A 20 -4.66 -2.64 -14.81
CA ALA A 20 -5.39 -1.56 -15.44
C ALA A 20 -6.19 -0.83 -14.37
N GLY A 21 -6.26 0.49 -14.44
CA GLY A 21 -6.98 1.25 -13.45
C GLY A 21 -7.07 2.72 -13.79
N PHE A 22 -7.70 3.46 -12.90
CA PHE A 22 -7.82 4.91 -12.99
C PHE A 22 -7.45 5.56 -11.66
N ASN A 23 -7.01 6.80 -11.75
CA ASN A 23 -6.69 7.64 -10.63
C ASN A 23 -7.23 9.06 -10.89
N ILE A 24 -7.95 9.60 -9.94
CA ILE A 24 -8.55 10.92 -10.01
C ILE A 24 -7.96 11.81 -8.92
N PRO A 25 -6.98 12.65 -9.26
CA PRO A 25 -6.45 13.63 -8.34
C PRO A 25 -7.35 14.88 -8.32
N LEU A 26 -7.79 15.28 -7.13
CA LEU A 26 -8.55 16.49 -6.90
C LEU A 26 -7.73 17.45 -6.06
N ASN A 27 -7.44 18.63 -6.62
CA ASN A 27 -6.79 19.70 -5.89
C ASN A 27 -7.85 20.67 -5.37
N LEU A 28 -8.03 20.68 -4.06
CA LEU A 28 -9.00 21.51 -3.34
C LEU A 28 -8.29 22.65 -2.58
N SER A 29 -7.07 22.97 -2.97
CA SER A 29 -6.25 24.00 -2.32
C SER A 29 -6.90 25.39 -2.44
N ARG A 30 -6.86 26.13 -1.33
CA ARG A 30 -7.47 27.47 -1.26
C ARG A 30 -6.60 28.40 -0.40
N HIS A 31 -6.25 29.56 -0.94
CA HIS A 31 -5.44 30.59 -0.27
C HIS A 31 -4.13 30.04 0.34
N ARG A 32 -4.09 29.90 1.67
CA ARG A 32 -2.93 29.43 2.43
C ARG A 32 -3.01 27.95 2.84
N SER A 33 -3.97 27.20 2.33
CA SER A 33 -4.12 25.79 2.59
C SER A 33 -3.96 24.96 1.32
N PHE A 34 -3.17 23.90 1.40
CA PHE A 34 -3.01 22.91 0.35
C PHE A 34 -3.82 21.69 0.73
N THR A 35 -4.82 21.38 -0.07
CA THR A 35 -5.69 20.22 0.15
C THR A 35 -5.74 19.40 -1.12
N ASN A 36 -5.30 18.16 -1.01
CA ASN A 36 -5.34 17.20 -2.10
C ASN A 36 -6.14 15.98 -1.69
N LEU A 37 -7.06 15.58 -2.53
CA LEU A 37 -7.78 14.33 -2.43
C LEU A 37 -7.48 13.51 -3.68
N ASN A 38 -7.07 12.27 -3.47
CA ASN A 38 -6.74 11.36 -4.55
C ASN A 38 -7.46 10.04 -4.31
N PHE A 39 -8.21 9.56 -5.29
CA PHE A 39 -8.84 8.27 -5.23
C PHE A 39 -8.71 7.52 -6.54
N GLY A 40 -8.66 6.23 -6.45
CA GLY A 40 -8.54 5.40 -7.63
C GLY A 40 -8.86 3.94 -7.36
N SER A 41 -9.02 3.24 -8.45
CA SER A 41 -9.25 1.80 -8.46
C SER A 41 -8.39 1.15 -9.53
N GLN A 42 -7.78 0.03 -9.19
CA GLN A 42 -6.94 -0.76 -10.06
C GLN A 42 -7.44 -2.20 -10.07
N TYR A 43 -7.52 -2.77 -11.25
CA TYR A 43 -7.69 -4.20 -11.46
C TYR A 43 -6.32 -4.81 -11.74
N VAL A 44 -5.95 -5.81 -10.97
CA VAL A 44 -4.66 -6.50 -11.11
C VAL A 44 -4.93 -7.96 -11.39
N TYR A 45 -4.28 -8.48 -12.43
CA TYR A 45 -4.25 -9.91 -12.72
C TYR A 45 -2.85 -10.42 -12.41
N SER A 46 -2.74 -11.34 -11.48
CA SER A 46 -1.47 -11.94 -11.08
C SER A 46 -1.38 -13.37 -11.60
N GLN A 47 -0.31 -13.69 -12.30
CA GLN A 47 0.02 -15.04 -12.74
C GLN A 47 1.40 -15.43 -12.21
N GLY A 48 1.43 -16.39 -11.31
CA GLY A 48 2.65 -17.00 -10.79
C GLY A 48 2.94 -18.32 -11.49
N ILE A 49 4.18 -18.51 -11.94
CA ILE A 49 4.68 -19.75 -12.50
C ILE A 49 5.80 -20.27 -11.59
N PHE A 50 5.51 -21.36 -10.90
CA PHE A 50 6.50 -22.06 -10.08
C PHE A 50 7.10 -23.20 -10.89
N ARG A 51 8.40 -23.23 -11.05
CA ARG A 51 9.11 -24.32 -11.70
C ARG A 51 9.95 -25.08 -10.67
N GLY A 52 9.48 -26.25 -10.26
CA GLY A 52 10.19 -27.16 -9.38
C GLY A 52 11.27 -27.97 -10.12
N LYS A 53 12.16 -28.61 -9.37
CA LYS A 53 13.28 -29.42 -9.86
C LYS A 53 12.85 -30.63 -10.72
N TYR A 54 11.62 -31.10 -10.59
CA TYR A 54 11.07 -32.27 -11.32
C TYR A 54 10.14 -31.90 -12.46
N GLN A 55 10.31 -30.74 -13.09
CA GLN A 55 9.51 -30.23 -14.22
C GLN A 55 8.01 -29.99 -13.94
N ASP A 56 7.54 -30.17 -12.70
CA ASP A 56 6.20 -29.80 -12.37
C ASP A 56 6.03 -28.28 -12.36
N THR A 57 5.32 -27.78 -13.36
CA THR A 57 5.02 -26.35 -13.49
C THR A 57 3.68 -26.09 -12.83
N LEU A 58 3.68 -25.55 -11.64
CA LEU A 58 2.47 -25.10 -10.95
C LEU A 58 2.14 -23.69 -11.43
N LYS A 59 1.03 -23.52 -12.13
CA LYS A 59 0.50 -22.22 -12.51
C LYS A 59 -0.57 -21.80 -11.53
N SER A 60 -0.36 -20.69 -10.86
CA SER A 60 -1.37 -20.06 -10.02
C SER A 60 -1.75 -18.73 -10.63
N SER A 61 -3.03 -18.49 -10.86
CA SER A 61 -3.53 -17.22 -11.34
C SER A 61 -4.67 -16.74 -10.48
N TYR A 62 -4.64 -15.48 -10.12
CA TYR A 62 -5.72 -14.81 -9.39
C TYR A 62 -5.83 -13.36 -9.82
N SER A 63 -7.01 -12.78 -9.68
CA SER A 63 -7.23 -11.36 -9.92
C SER A 63 -7.80 -10.69 -8.69
N TYR A 64 -7.42 -9.44 -8.50
CA TYR A 64 -7.94 -8.65 -7.39
C TYR A 64 -8.16 -7.19 -7.81
N SER A 65 -9.07 -6.54 -7.10
CA SER A 65 -9.28 -5.09 -7.18
C SER A 65 -8.57 -4.43 -6.01
N SER A 66 -7.83 -3.37 -6.31
CA SER A 66 -7.18 -2.51 -5.32
C SER A 66 -7.77 -1.10 -5.41
N ASN A 67 -8.45 -0.68 -4.36
CA ASN A 67 -9.06 0.64 -4.26
C ASN A 67 -8.27 1.45 -3.25
N PHE A 68 -8.02 2.70 -3.54
CA PHE A 68 -7.30 3.58 -2.64
C PHE A 68 -7.91 4.97 -2.58
N LEU A 69 -7.79 5.58 -1.40
CA LEU A 69 -8.17 6.94 -1.12
C LEU A 69 -7.05 7.59 -0.31
N SER A 70 -6.55 8.71 -0.78
CA SER A 70 -5.54 9.49 -0.09
C SER A 70 -6.02 10.93 0.07
N PHE A 71 -6.02 11.41 1.30
CA PHE A 71 -6.34 12.78 1.65
C PHE A 71 -5.13 13.42 2.30
N SER A 72 -4.78 14.61 1.88
CA SER A 72 -3.71 15.39 2.47
C SER A 72 -4.14 16.85 2.56
N HIS A 73 -4.01 17.40 3.76
CA HIS A 73 -4.28 18.80 4.04
C HIS A 73 -3.12 19.38 4.83
N GLN A 74 -2.61 20.54 4.40
CA GLN A 74 -1.60 21.27 5.17
C GLN A 74 -1.78 22.78 5.01
N THR A 75 -1.44 23.52 6.05
CA THR A 75 -1.37 24.97 6.01
C THR A 75 -0.01 25.44 5.52
N GLN A 76 0.02 26.55 4.79
CA GLN A 76 1.26 27.15 4.30
C GLN A 76 2.23 27.43 5.45
N GLN A 77 3.49 27.07 5.27
CA GLN A 77 4.58 27.29 6.22
C GLN A 77 5.28 28.60 5.97
N ALA A 78 5.78 29.25 7.03
CA ALA A 78 6.82 30.26 6.89
C ALA A 78 8.16 29.59 6.54
N GLN A 79 9.03 30.25 5.78
CA GLN A 79 10.34 29.71 5.34
C GLN A 79 11.25 29.22 6.48
N GLN A 80 11.01 29.64 7.71
CA GLN A 80 11.81 29.27 8.89
C GLN A 80 11.27 28.04 9.64
N GLN A 81 10.19 27.40 9.18
CA GLN A 81 9.58 26.26 9.86
C GLN A 81 9.92 24.96 9.13
N ILE A 82 10.61 24.06 9.83
CA ILE A 82 10.98 22.74 9.31
C ILE A 82 9.75 21.81 9.18
N PHE A 83 8.78 21.94 10.12
CA PHE A 83 7.56 21.11 10.13
C PHE A 83 6.31 21.97 9.96
N PRO A 84 5.27 21.45 9.27
CA PRO A 84 4.00 22.15 9.16
C PRO A 84 3.38 22.35 10.55
N ARG A 85 2.83 23.53 10.79
CA ARG A 85 2.08 23.79 12.02
C ARG A 85 0.83 22.93 12.14
N PHE A 86 0.16 22.72 11.01
CA PHE A 86 -1.02 21.89 10.92
C PHE A 86 -1.01 21.14 9.59
N ALA A 87 -0.94 19.83 9.67
CA ALA A 87 -1.06 18.96 8.51
C ALA A 87 -1.76 17.66 8.89
N GLN A 88 -2.55 17.16 7.97
CA GLN A 88 -3.25 15.88 8.09
C GLN A 88 -3.04 15.09 6.82
N THR A 89 -2.62 13.86 6.95
CA THR A 89 -2.54 12.92 5.84
C THR A 89 -3.22 11.63 6.24
N ILE A 90 -4.17 11.19 5.45
CA ILE A 90 -4.90 9.94 5.65
C ILE A 90 -4.83 9.16 4.36
N SER A 91 -4.41 7.91 4.42
CA SER A 91 -4.44 7.00 3.29
C SER A 91 -5.19 5.73 3.66
N LEU A 92 -6.11 5.33 2.81
CA LEU A 92 -6.92 4.13 2.92
C LEU A 92 -6.67 3.28 1.68
N SER A 93 -6.47 1.98 1.87
CA SER A 93 -6.35 1.01 0.79
C SER A 93 -7.19 -0.21 1.10
N TYR A 94 -7.97 -0.64 0.12
CA TYR A 94 -8.82 -1.82 0.21
C TYR A 94 -8.57 -2.72 -0.98
N LYS A 95 -8.11 -3.93 -0.72
CA LYS A 95 -7.85 -4.95 -1.74
C LYS A 95 -8.82 -6.12 -1.53
N THR A 96 -9.46 -6.57 -2.61
CA THR A 96 -10.37 -7.72 -2.60
C THR A 96 -10.15 -8.59 -3.83
N PRO A 97 -10.05 -9.91 -3.68
CA PRO A 97 -9.95 -10.82 -4.82
C PRO A 97 -11.27 -10.86 -5.59
N LEU A 98 -11.18 -10.99 -6.91
CA LEU A 98 -12.31 -11.11 -7.82
C LEU A 98 -12.49 -12.57 -8.31
N THR A 99 -11.58 -13.46 -7.94
CA THR A 99 -11.65 -14.90 -8.21
C THR A 99 -12.39 -15.64 -7.07
N LYS A 100 -12.59 -16.94 -7.22
CA LYS A 100 -13.25 -17.82 -6.22
C LYS A 100 -12.59 -17.80 -4.84
N LEU A 101 -11.40 -17.23 -4.72
CA LEU A 101 -10.71 -17.03 -3.45
C LEU A 101 -11.40 -15.91 -2.67
N LYS A 102 -11.89 -16.21 -1.49
CA LYS A 102 -12.49 -15.22 -0.58
C LYS A 102 -11.37 -14.63 0.28
N GLY A 103 -11.40 -13.32 0.44
CA GLY A 103 -10.45 -12.63 1.30
C GLY A 103 -10.53 -11.12 1.08
N TYR A 104 -9.99 -10.35 2.00
CA TYR A 104 -9.83 -8.91 1.84
C TYR A 104 -8.64 -8.42 2.64
N GLN A 105 -8.10 -7.30 2.21
CA GLN A 105 -7.09 -6.57 2.95
C GLN A 105 -7.49 -5.10 3.01
N PHE A 106 -7.60 -4.58 4.21
CA PHE A 106 -7.84 -3.17 4.47
C PHE A 106 -6.64 -2.58 5.21
N VAL A 107 -6.11 -1.48 4.71
CA VAL A 107 -5.01 -0.74 5.31
C VAL A 107 -5.44 0.71 5.47
N ALA A 108 -5.26 1.26 6.67
CA ALA A 108 -5.47 2.66 6.95
C ALA A 108 -4.22 3.22 7.62
N ASN A 109 -3.69 4.32 7.09
CA ASN A 109 -2.57 5.06 7.68
C ASN A 109 -2.99 6.50 7.89
N GLY A 110 -2.56 7.09 9.01
CA GLY A 110 -2.83 8.48 9.34
C GLY A 110 -1.63 9.15 9.96
N HIS A 111 -1.34 10.38 9.53
CA HIS A 111 -0.34 11.25 10.10
C HIS A 111 -0.99 12.61 10.40
N LEU A 112 -0.92 13.03 11.65
CA LEU A 112 -1.48 14.28 12.11
C LEU A 112 -0.39 15.12 12.74
N TYR A 113 -0.26 16.36 12.28
CA TYR A 113 0.65 17.36 12.81
C TYR A 113 -0.17 18.45 13.46
N PHE A 114 0.15 18.79 14.70
CA PHE A 114 -0.48 19.86 15.48
C PHE A 114 0.57 20.86 15.94
N PRO A 115 0.20 22.15 16.10
CA PRO A 115 1.07 23.10 16.74
C PRO A 115 1.35 22.65 18.19
N GLY A 116 2.62 22.60 18.57
CA GLY A 116 3.02 22.30 19.94
C GLY A 116 2.84 23.49 20.87
N PHE A 117 3.16 23.29 22.16
CA PHE A 117 3.04 24.31 23.21
C PHE A 117 4.01 25.50 23.03
N ALA A 118 5.08 25.35 22.26
CA ALA A 118 6.03 26.41 21.92
C ALA A 118 6.06 26.68 20.41
N LYS A 119 6.51 27.89 20.03
CA LYS A 119 6.54 28.31 18.61
C LYS A 119 7.36 27.41 17.68
N THR A 120 8.30 26.66 18.23
CA THR A 120 9.22 25.76 17.50
C THR A 120 8.85 24.28 17.64
N HIS A 121 7.84 23.96 18.42
CA HIS A 121 7.44 22.56 18.66
C HIS A 121 6.25 22.17 17.79
N SER A 122 6.27 20.93 17.30
CA SER A 122 5.13 20.28 16.67
C SER A 122 4.86 18.93 17.33
N LEU A 123 3.59 18.63 17.53
CA LEU A 123 3.14 17.31 17.97
C LEU A 123 2.80 16.50 16.73
N VAL A 124 3.39 15.31 16.62
CA VAL A 124 3.15 14.39 15.50
C VAL A 124 2.49 13.13 16.03
N LEU A 125 1.30 12.81 15.53
CA LEU A 125 0.59 11.59 15.83
C LEU A 125 0.57 10.72 14.57
N ASN A 126 1.06 9.49 14.71
CA ASN A 126 1.06 8.49 13.62
C ASN A 126 0.20 7.31 14.03
N GLY A 127 -0.66 6.87 13.13
CA GLY A 127 -1.50 5.70 13.33
C GLY A 127 -1.51 4.83 12.08
N ALA A 128 -1.46 3.51 12.27
CA ALA A 128 -1.61 2.54 11.20
C ALA A 128 -2.56 1.43 11.66
N TYR A 129 -3.46 1.03 10.76
CA TYR A 129 -4.39 -0.07 11.00
C TYR A 129 -4.38 -1.00 9.80
N LEU A 130 -4.16 -2.29 10.07
CA LEU A 130 -4.18 -3.35 9.07
C LEU A 130 -5.19 -4.41 9.47
N ARG A 131 -6.13 -4.72 8.59
CA ARG A 131 -7.05 -5.83 8.73
C ARG A 131 -6.97 -6.74 7.51
N LYS A 132 -6.69 -8.01 7.74
CA LYS A 132 -6.68 -9.07 6.71
C LYS A 132 -7.66 -10.16 7.10
N ASP A 133 -8.26 -10.80 6.09
CA ASP A 133 -8.95 -12.06 6.32
C ASP A 133 -7.91 -13.17 6.51
N SER A 134 -7.98 -13.86 7.67
CA SER A 134 -7.01 -14.90 8.07
C SER A 134 -7.34 -16.29 7.52
N ILE A 135 -8.52 -16.47 6.95
CA ILE A 135 -9.00 -17.80 6.53
C ILE A 135 -8.37 -18.22 5.19
N ASN A 136 -8.11 -17.26 4.31
CA ASN A 136 -7.46 -17.49 3.02
C ASN A 136 -6.20 -16.63 2.95
N GLN A 137 -5.05 -17.21 3.18
CA GLN A 137 -3.75 -16.52 3.17
C GLN A 137 -3.35 -16.09 1.75
N ILE A 138 -4.07 -15.13 1.18
CA ILE A 138 -3.67 -14.49 -0.06
C ILE A 138 -2.69 -13.38 0.32
N ASN A 139 -1.42 -13.59 0.00
CA ASN A 139 -0.42 -12.54 0.10
C ASN A 139 -0.58 -11.60 -1.10
N PHE A 140 -1.24 -10.48 -0.88
CA PHE A 140 -1.20 -9.39 -1.84
C PHE A 140 0.19 -8.76 -1.80
N SER A 141 0.84 -8.62 -2.95
CA SER A 141 2.10 -7.88 -3.02
C SER A 141 1.89 -6.44 -2.57
N SER A 142 2.78 -5.96 -1.74
CA SER A 142 2.77 -4.58 -1.19
C SER A 142 3.41 -3.61 -2.16
#